data_212de4681c77d6896ec2657088f01986
#
_entry.id   212de4681c77d6896ec2657088f01986
#
_cell.length_a   1.000
_cell.length_b   1.000
_cell.length_c   1.000
_cell.angle_alpha   90.00
_cell.angle_beta   90.00
_cell.angle_gamma   90.00
#
_symmetry.space_group_name_H-M   'P 1'
#
loop_
_entity.id
_entity.type
_entity.pdbx_description
1 polymer ?
#
loop_
_entity_poly.entity_id
_entity_poly.type
_entity_poly.pdbx_seq_one_letter_code
_entity_poly.pdbx_strand_id
1 'polypeptide(L)'
;LMVLLAVQQAFWGLNAPARNASIARLVPEGQLPAANALGSTVMQTGQVVGPLLAGALIPVIGLPELYLIDAFALCVTVWAVYRLPALPPLAGSATRRAGVREIAAGFRYISLHKVLLLSFLADIIAMVFGMPRALFPQLAAETYSSYGEGLALGLLFAAIPIGAVLGGLFSGTFSRAGRHGWMVIGAVVTWGAAIAGFGLSGNLWIAAAFLAVAGVADMVSMVFRGAILLSAATDEMRGRMQGVFTVVVAGGPRLADVLHGTAGSAFGPRAAVTGGGLLVVAVMLTLAAAVPALRRYRV
;
A
#
# COMPACT_ATOMS: atom_id res chain seq x y z
N LEU A 1 -0.82 24.12 -5.12
CA LEU A 1 -1.05 22.68 -5.33
C LEU A 1 -0.71 21.88 -4.09
N MET A 2 0.52 21.99 -3.53
CA MET A 2 0.96 21.20 -2.35
C MET A 2 0.05 21.36 -1.13
N VAL A 3 -0.42 22.57 -0.85
CA VAL A 3 -1.36 22.85 0.26
C VAL A 3 -2.69 22.12 0.04
N LEU A 4 -3.23 22.16 -1.17
CA LEU A 4 -4.48 21.46 -1.52
C LEU A 4 -4.32 19.94 -1.36
N LEU A 5 -3.20 19.37 -1.81
CA LEU A 5 -2.90 17.95 -1.63
C LEU A 5 -2.76 17.59 -0.14
N ALA A 6 -2.11 18.42 0.66
CA ALA A 6 -1.98 18.20 2.10
C ALA A 6 -3.35 18.22 2.81
N VAL A 7 -4.22 19.16 2.46
CA VAL A 7 -5.59 19.25 2.97
C VAL A 7 -6.41 18.02 2.56
N GLN A 8 -6.34 17.62 1.29
CA GLN A 8 -7.01 16.42 0.79
C GLN A 8 -6.57 15.16 1.57
N GLN A 9 -5.26 14.99 1.79
CA GLN A 9 -4.73 13.86 2.54
C GLN A 9 -5.16 13.88 4.02
N ALA A 10 -5.25 15.05 4.63
CA ALA A 10 -5.75 15.19 6.01
C ALA A 10 -7.22 14.74 6.10
N PHE A 11 -8.09 15.18 5.20
CA PHE A 11 -9.47 14.72 5.13
C PHE A 11 -9.60 13.23 4.85
N TRP A 12 -8.77 12.68 3.97
CA TRP A 12 -8.76 11.25 3.70
C TRP A 12 -8.37 10.44 4.95
N GLY A 13 -7.37 10.89 5.71
CA GLY A 13 -6.95 10.28 6.96
C GLY A 13 -8.03 10.29 8.05
N LEU A 14 -8.90 11.31 8.07
CA LEU A 14 -10.03 11.40 8.99
C LEU A 14 -11.22 10.54 8.53
N ASN A 15 -11.40 10.38 7.22
CA ASN A 15 -12.55 9.66 6.66
C ASN A 15 -12.49 8.16 6.95
N ALA A 16 -11.34 7.51 6.82
CA ALA A 16 -11.21 6.05 6.93
C ALA A 16 -11.67 5.50 8.31
N PRO A 17 -11.22 6.03 9.46
CA PRO A 17 -11.68 5.55 10.76
C PRO A 17 -13.16 5.89 11.01
N ALA A 18 -13.64 7.05 10.55
CA ALA A 18 -15.04 7.43 10.66
C ALA A 18 -15.97 6.48 9.90
N ARG A 19 -15.59 6.13 8.66
CA ARG A 19 -16.33 5.16 7.83
C ARG A 19 -16.37 3.78 8.47
N ASN A 20 -15.26 3.27 8.96
CA ASN A 20 -15.21 1.95 9.60
C ASN A 20 -16.04 1.89 10.87
N ALA A 21 -16.01 2.95 11.69
CA ALA A 21 -16.85 3.06 12.87
C ALA A 21 -18.34 3.13 12.51
N SER A 22 -18.70 3.80 11.42
CA SER A 22 -20.08 3.90 10.94
C SER A 22 -20.62 2.56 10.44
N ILE A 23 -19.82 1.79 9.70
CA ILE A 23 -20.20 0.45 9.21
C ILE A 23 -20.56 -0.46 10.38
N ALA A 24 -19.75 -0.47 11.44
CA ALA A 24 -19.97 -1.29 12.63
C ALA A 24 -21.29 -0.95 13.37
N ARG A 25 -21.86 0.25 13.12
CA ARG A 25 -23.10 0.70 13.75
C ARG A 25 -24.32 0.59 12.84
N LEU A 26 -24.12 0.51 11.54
CA LEU A 26 -25.19 0.44 10.53
C LEU A 26 -25.58 -1.00 10.22
N VAL A 27 -24.65 -1.94 10.46
CA VAL A 27 -24.81 -3.36 10.07
C VAL A 27 -24.95 -4.22 11.32
N PRO A 28 -25.91 -5.17 11.38
CA PRO A 28 -26.02 -6.13 12.46
C PRO A 28 -24.71 -6.91 12.67
N GLU A 29 -24.38 -7.27 13.92
CA GLU A 29 -23.10 -7.94 14.26
C GLU A 29 -22.82 -9.17 13.42
N GLY A 30 -23.83 -10.00 13.14
CA GLY A 30 -23.69 -11.20 12.31
C GLY A 30 -23.35 -10.93 10.83
N GLN A 31 -23.54 -9.70 10.34
CA GLN A 31 -23.25 -9.29 8.96
C GLN A 31 -21.95 -8.46 8.82
N LEU A 32 -21.30 -8.12 9.93
CA LEU A 32 -20.06 -7.35 9.91
C LEU A 32 -18.96 -7.97 9.04
N PRO A 33 -18.72 -9.30 9.06
CA PRO A 33 -17.74 -9.92 8.17
C PRO A 33 -18.07 -9.71 6.70
N ALA A 34 -19.35 -9.82 6.32
CA ALA A 34 -19.80 -9.60 4.95
C ALA A 34 -19.64 -8.14 4.50
N ALA A 35 -19.97 -7.19 5.38
CA ALA A 35 -19.80 -5.76 5.12
C ALA A 35 -18.31 -5.38 4.93
N ASN A 36 -17.43 -5.93 5.76
CA ASN A 36 -15.98 -5.73 5.62
C ASN A 36 -15.44 -6.37 4.34
N ALA A 37 -15.90 -7.58 4.00
CA ALA A 37 -15.53 -8.25 2.75
C ALA A 37 -15.96 -7.43 1.53
N LEU A 38 -17.20 -6.92 1.53
CA LEU A 38 -17.70 -6.05 0.47
C LEU A 38 -16.87 -4.77 0.36
N GLY A 39 -16.57 -4.10 1.48
CA GLY A 39 -15.73 -2.90 1.51
C GLY A 39 -14.33 -3.15 0.94
N SER A 40 -13.72 -4.28 1.30
CA SER A 40 -12.41 -4.70 0.76
C SER A 40 -12.49 -4.99 -0.74
N THR A 41 -13.53 -5.70 -1.19
CA THR A 41 -13.74 -6.00 -2.61
C THR A 41 -13.89 -4.71 -3.43
N VAL A 42 -14.72 -3.77 -2.97
CA VAL A 42 -14.89 -2.46 -3.64
C VAL A 42 -13.58 -1.71 -3.73
N MET A 43 -12.81 -1.68 -2.63
CA MET A 43 -11.50 -1.02 -2.60
C MET A 43 -10.51 -1.66 -3.59
N GLN A 44 -10.39 -2.99 -3.58
CA GLN A 44 -9.48 -3.71 -4.48
C GLN A 44 -9.89 -3.55 -5.95
N THR A 45 -11.20 -3.65 -6.24
CA THR A 45 -11.72 -3.41 -7.59
C THR A 45 -11.41 -1.99 -8.05
N GLY A 46 -11.59 -1.00 -7.19
CA GLY A 46 -11.27 0.40 -7.49
C GLY A 46 -9.78 0.62 -7.78
N GLN A 47 -8.88 -0.06 -7.06
CA GLN A 47 -7.44 0.03 -7.30
C GLN A 47 -6.99 -0.60 -8.63
N VAL A 48 -7.72 -1.58 -9.15
CA VAL A 48 -7.43 -2.20 -10.44
C VAL A 48 -8.14 -1.47 -11.58
N VAL A 49 -9.46 -1.31 -11.45
CA VAL A 49 -10.30 -0.78 -12.52
C VAL A 49 -10.12 0.73 -12.69
N GLY A 50 -9.91 1.46 -11.59
CA GLY A 50 -9.73 2.92 -11.61
C GLY A 50 -8.63 3.38 -12.56
N PRO A 51 -7.37 2.96 -12.37
CA PRO A 51 -6.28 3.34 -13.26
C PRO A 51 -6.48 2.89 -14.72
N LEU A 52 -7.05 1.71 -14.94
CA LEU A 52 -7.33 1.21 -16.29
C LEU A 52 -8.39 2.07 -17.01
N LEU A 53 -9.47 2.41 -16.30
CA LEU A 53 -10.49 3.32 -16.83
C LEU A 53 -9.91 4.72 -17.08
N ALA A 54 -9.15 5.27 -16.14
CA ALA A 54 -8.49 6.56 -16.32
C ALA A 54 -7.56 6.55 -17.54
N GLY A 55 -6.71 5.52 -17.67
CA GLY A 55 -5.82 5.36 -18.82
C GLY A 55 -6.56 5.24 -20.16
N ALA A 56 -7.72 4.59 -20.19
CA ALA A 56 -8.56 4.47 -21.39
C ALA A 56 -9.32 5.77 -21.71
N LEU A 57 -9.78 6.50 -20.70
CA LEU A 57 -10.62 7.68 -20.86
C LEU A 57 -9.82 8.96 -21.12
N ILE A 58 -8.65 9.13 -20.51
CA ILE A 58 -7.82 10.34 -20.69
C ILE A 58 -7.59 10.69 -22.16
N PRO A 59 -7.23 9.76 -23.06
CA PRO A 59 -7.04 10.07 -24.48
C PRO A 59 -8.31 10.44 -25.23
N VAL A 60 -9.49 10.05 -24.70
CA VAL A 60 -10.78 10.22 -25.38
C VAL A 60 -11.49 11.49 -24.93
N ILE A 61 -11.57 11.72 -23.64
CA ILE A 61 -12.33 12.85 -23.07
C ILE A 61 -11.43 13.92 -22.43
N GLY A 62 -10.15 13.63 -22.22
CA GLY A 62 -9.23 14.56 -21.57
C GLY A 62 -9.27 14.54 -20.03
N LEU A 63 -8.29 15.19 -19.42
CA LEU A 63 -8.18 15.30 -17.95
C LEU A 63 -9.26 16.19 -17.32
N PRO A 64 -9.63 17.37 -17.90
CA PRO A 64 -10.63 18.24 -17.29
C PRO A 64 -12.00 17.54 -17.13
N GLU A 65 -12.45 16.83 -18.15
CA GLU A 65 -13.72 16.12 -18.15
C GLU A 65 -13.70 14.94 -17.16
N LEU A 66 -12.56 14.27 -17.06
CA LEU A 66 -12.39 13.19 -16.08
C LEU A 66 -12.48 13.72 -14.63
N TYR A 67 -11.91 14.90 -14.35
CA TYR A 67 -12.06 15.56 -13.05
C TYR A 67 -13.50 16.01 -12.77
N LEU A 68 -14.26 16.41 -13.80
CA LEU A 68 -15.67 16.73 -13.63
C LEU A 68 -16.50 15.49 -13.27
N ILE A 69 -16.21 14.33 -13.88
CA ILE A 69 -16.83 13.05 -13.51
C ILE A 69 -16.52 12.69 -12.06
N ASP A 70 -15.27 12.85 -11.64
CA ASP A 70 -14.86 12.60 -10.24
C ASP A 70 -15.57 13.56 -9.28
N ALA A 71 -15.63 14.85 -9.59
CA ALA A 71 -16.35 15.83 -8.80
C ALA A 71 -17.85 15.49 -8.66
N PHE A 72 -18.48 15.02 -9.73
CA PHE A 72 -19.87 14.55 -9.68
C PHE A 72 -20.02 13.32 -8.80
N ALA A 73 -19.11 12.33 -8.90
CA ALA A 73 -19.10 11.15 -8.05
C ALA A 73 -18.90 11.50 -6.57
N LEU A 74 -18.08 12.51 -6.27
CA LEU A 74 -17.92 13.04 -4.92
C LEU A 74 -19.21 13.69 -4.41
N CYS A 75 -19.93 14.45 -5.25
CA CYS A 75 -21.25 15.01 -4.87
C CYS A 75 -22.25 13.90 -4.53
N VAL A 76 -22.29 12.82 -5.31
CA VAL A 76 -23.13 11.65 -5.02
C VAL A 76 -22.73 11.01 -3.69
N THR A 77 -21.42 10.91 -3.41
CA THR A 77 -20.92 10.40 -2.13
C THR A 77 -21.35 11.28 -0.94
N VAL A 78 -21.23 12.59 -1.07
CA VAL A 78 -21.69 13.54 -0.04
C VAL A 78 -23.20 13.42 0.18
N TRP A 79 -23.97 13.34 -0.89
CA TRP A 79 -25.42 13.13 -0.81
C TRP A 79 -25.76 11.81 -0.11
N ALA A 80 -25.07 10.72 -0.43
CA ALA A 80 -25.26 9.43 0.23
C ALA A 80 -24.95 9.48 1.73
N VAL A 81 -23.87 10.17 2.12
CA VAL A 81 -23.53 10.37 3.54
C VAL A 81 -24.59 11.22 4.24
N TYR A 82 -25.11 12.25 3.61
CA TYR A 82 -26.19 13.08 4.15
C TYR A 82 -27.50 12.30 4.38
N ARG A 83 -27.74 11.24 3.60
CA ARG A 83 -28.90 10.35 3.75
C ARG A 83 -28.74 9.30 4.86
N LEU A 84 -27.54 9.17 5.45
CA LEU A 84 -27.35 8.23 6.56
C LEU A 84 -28.16 8.67 7.80
N PRO A 85 -28.69 7.70 8.58
CA PRO A 85 -29.32 8.01 9.85
C PRO A 85 -28.31 8.63 10.80
N ALA A 86 -28.78 9.52 11.70
CA ALA A 86 -27.94 10.11 12.71
C ALA A 86 -27.32 9.01 13.60
N LEU A 87 -26.00 9.03 13.73
CA LEU A 87 -25.24 8.11 14.55
C LEU A 87 -24.68 8.88 15.78
N PRO A 88 -25.48 9.10 16.84
CA PRO A 88 -25.01 9.83 18.03
C PRO A 88 -23.85 9.08 18.69
N PRO A 89 -22.91 9.77 19.34
CA PRO A 89 -21.81 9.12 20.08
C PRO A 89 -22.36 8.10 21.08
N LEU A 90 -21.69 6.95 21.22
CA LEU A 90 -22.05 5.98 22.24
C LEU A 90 -21.81 6.62 23.62
N ALA A 91 -22.83 6.61 24.50
CA ALA A 91 -22.69 7.06 25.86
C ALA A 91 -21.59 6.23 26.57
N GLY A 92 -20.59 6.92 27.15
CA GLY A 92 -19.47 6.26 27.82
C GLY A 92 -18.29 5.87 26.92
N SER A 93 -18.35 6.05 25.60
CA SER A 93 -17.16 6.00 24.76
C SER A 93 -16.32 7.26 24.99
N ALA A 94 -15.63 7.34 26.13
CA ALA A 94 -14.48 8.21 26.23
C ALA A 94 -13.55 7.80 25.09
N THR A 95 -13.57 8.59 24.01
CA THR A 95 -12.63 8.42 22.91
C THR A 95 -11.24 8.54 23.53
N ARG A 96 -10.65 7.39 23.83
CA ARG A 96 -9.21 7.33 24.10
C ARG A 96 -8.57 7.85 22.82
N ARG A 97 -8.35 9.16 22.80
CA ARG A 97 -7.71 9.81 21.65
C ARG A 97 -6.40 9.08 21.45
N ALA A 98 -6.27 8.38 20.32
CA ALA A 98 -4.98 7.88 19.87
C ALA A 98 -4.07 9.10 19.68
N GLY A 99 -3.49 9.59 20.76
CA GLY A 99 -2.61 10.75 20.76
C GLY A 99 -1.21 10.35 20.28
N VAL A 100 -0.41 11.34 19.93
CA VAL A 100 1.01 11.17 19.57
C VAL A 100 1.74 10.30 20.62
N ARG A 101 1.34 10.37 21.89
CA ARG A 101 1.89 9.56 22.99
C ARG A 101 1.62 8.06 22.82
N GLU A 102 0.46 7.67 22.31
CA GLU A 102 0.11 6.26 22.05
C GLU A 102 0.90 5.70 20.87
N ILE A 103 1.08 6.52 19.82
CA ILE A 103 1.91 6.18 18.66
C ILE A 103 3.38 6.04 19.11
N ALA A 104 3.88 6.98 19.90
CA ALA A 104 5.24 6.92 20.45
C ALA A 104 5.46 5.67 21.32
N ALA A 105 4.47 5.27 22.12
CA ALA A 105 4.49 4.05 22.92
C ALA A 105 4.55 2.79 22.02
N GLY A 106 3.80 2.79 20.90
CA GLY A 106 3.87 1.73 19.88
C GLY A 106 5.25 1.62 19.23
N PHE A 107 5.85 2.74 18.80
CA PHE A 107 7.22 2.76 18.26
C PHE A 107 8.24 2.24 19.29
N ARG A 108 8.14 2.67 20.55
CA ARG A 108 9.02 2.18 21.63
C ARG A 108 8.86 0.68 21.83
N TYR A 109 7.64 0.16 21.79
CA TYR A 109 7.39 -1.28 21.91
C TYR A 109 8.05 -2.06 20.76
N ILE A 110 7.85 -1.59 19.51
CA ILE A 110 8.44 -2.21 18.31
C ILE A 110 9.98 -2.22 18.42
N SER A 111 10.60 -1.11 18.85
CA SER A 111 12.06 -0.99 18.95
C SER A 111 12.69 -1.96 19.97
N LEU A 112 11.94 -2.36 20.98
CA LEU A 112 12.37 -3.32 21.99
C LEU A 112 12.26 -4.79 21.52
N HIS A 113 11.45 -5.06 20.47
CA HIS A 113 11.21 -6.41 19.97
C HIS A 113 11.87 -6.60 18.60
N LYS A 114 13.05 -7.19 18.57
CA LYS A 114 13.90 -7.34 17.36
C LYS A 114 13.15 -7.85 16.12
N VAL A 115 12.28 -8.85 16.27
CA VAL A 115 11.55 -9.43 15.13
C VAL A 115 10.53 -8.45 14.57
N LEU A 116 9.80 -7.76 15.43
CA LEU A 116 8.84 -6.70 15.03
C LEU A 116 9.58 -5.55 14.35
N LEU A 117 10.66 -5.06 14.95
CA LEU A 117 11.47 -3.98 14.41
C LEU A 117 11.98 -4.34 13.00
N LEU A 118 12.51 -5.55 12.81
CA LEU A 118 13.00 -6.01 11.51
C LEU A 118 11.90 -6.19 10.48
N SER A 119 10.72 -6.65 10.90
CA SER A 119 9.55 -6.77 10.04
C SER A 119 9.07 -5.39 9.55
N PHE A 120 9.00 -4.39 10.43
CA PHE A 120 8.67 -3.02 10.08
C PHE A 120 9.76 -2.36 9.23
N LEU A 121 11.02 -2.60 9.56
CA LEU A 121 12.14 -2.06 8.78
C LEU A 121 12.16 -2.62 7.35
N ALA A 122 11.90 -3.91 7.19
CA ALA A 122 11.77 -4.55 5.89
C ALA A 122 10.66 -3.90 5.04
N ASP A 123 9.52 -3.56 5.67
CA ASP A 123 8.42 -2.85 5.01
C ASP A 123 8.80 -1.44 4.60
N ILE A 124 9.38 -0.67 5.52
CA ILE A 124 9.84 0.70 5.23
C ILE A 124 10.85 0.71 4.08
N ILE A 125 11.81 -0.21 4.08
CA ILE A 125 12.80 -0.35 3.02
C ILE A 125 12.12 -0.65 1.68
N ALA A 126 11.22 -1.64 1.64
CA ALA A 126 10.48 -1.99 0.44
C ALA A 126 9.65 -0.81 -0.09
N MET A 127 8.97 -0.08 0.81
CA MET A 127 8.12 1.05 0.44
C MET A 127 8.93 2.28 0.02
N VAL A 128 9.96 2.66 0.76
CA VAL A 128 10.70 3.91 0.50
C VAL A 128 11.61 3.78 -0.72
N PHE A 129 12.32 2.66 -0.85
CA PHE A 129 13.28 2.47 -1.96
C PHE A 129 12.72 1.68 -3.14
N GLY A 130 11.63 0.93 -2.95
CA GLY A 130 11.08 0.05 -3.97
C GLY A 130 9.71 0.45 -4.52
N MET A 131 9.20 1.67 -4.28
CA MET A 131 7.89 2.10 -4.75
C MET A 131 7.96 3.31 -5.70
N PRO A 132 8.28 3.11 -6.99
CA PRO A 132 8.59 4.19 -7.93
C PRO A 132 7.35 4.83 -8.58
N ARG A 133 6.21 4.93 -7.88
CA ARG A 133 4.94 5.44 -8.44
C ARG A 133 5.04 6.84 -9.01
N ALA A 134 5.83 7.71 -8.38
CA ALA A 134 6.07 9.08 -8.86
C ALA A 134 6.68 9.14 -10.27
N LEU A 135 7.37 8.07 -10.71
CA LEU A 135 8.01 7.99 -12.02
C LEU A 135 7.13 7.35 -13.10
N PHE A 136 5.97 6.79 -12.75
CA PHE A 136 5.09 6.14 -13.73
C PHE A 136 4.63 7.08 -14.86
N PRO A 137 4.22 8.34 -14.59
CA PRO A 137 3.86 9.26 -15.66
C PRO A 137 5.02 9.54 -16.62
N GLN A 138 6.22 9.77 -16.09
CA GLN A 138 7.41 10.01 -16.91
C GLN A 138 7.80 8.77 -17.73
N LEU A 139 7.76 7.57 -17.13
CA LEU A 139 8.04 6.32 -17.85
C LEU A 139 6.99 6.03 -18.93
N ALA A 140 5.71 6.34 -18.69
CA ALA A 140 4.67 6.19 -19.68
C ALA A 140 4.90 7.10 -20.89
N ALA A 141 5.28 8.36 -20.66
CA ALA A 141 5.53 9.36 -21.70
C ALA A 141 6.85 9.12 -22.46
N GLU A 142 7.94 8.75 -21.75
CA GLU A 142 9.28 8.67 -22.35
C GLU A 142 9.62 7.25 -22.84
N THR A 143 9.35 6.22 -22.01
CA THR A 143 9.79 4.83 -22.30
C THR A 143 8.74 4.04 -23.05
N TYR A 144 7.46 4.26 -22.73
CA TYR A 144 6.34 3.44 -23.25
C TYR A 144 5.39 4.24 -24.16
N SER A 145 5.82 5.39 -24.67
CA SER A 145 5.02 6.26 -25.54
C SER A 145 4.44 5.56 -26.79
N SER A 146 5.18 4.58 -27.34
CA SER A 146 4.75 3.78 -28.49
C SER A 146 3.48 2.96 -28.26
N TYR A 147 3.11 2.69 -27.01
CA TYR A 147 1.88 1.99 -26.63
C TYR A 147 0.70 2.93 -26.34
N GLY A 148 0.93 4.25 -26.40
CA GLY A 148 -0.01 5.29 -25.99
C GLY A 148 0.08 5.59 -24.49
N GLU A 149 0.25 6.88 -24.16
CA GLU A 149 0.47 7.35 -22.78
C GLU A 149 -0.62 6.87 -21.80
N GLY A 150 -1.90 6.97 -22.19
CA GLY A 150 -3.02 6.59 -21.34
C GLY A 150 -3.00 5.10 -20.99
N LEU A 151 -2.82 4.22 -21.99
CA LEU A 151 -2.72 2.78 -21.76
C LEU A 151 -1.52 2.43 -20.90
N ALA A 152 -0.36 3.02 -21.22
CA ALA A 152 0.86 2.77 -20.46
C ALA A 152 0.70 3.18 -18.99
N LEU A 153 0.21 4.38 -18.74
CA LEU A 153 -0.02 4.90 -17.39
C LEU A 153 -1.02 4.04 -16.61
N GLY A 154 -2.16 3.75 -17.22
CA GLY A 154 -3.22 2.92 -16.62
C GLY A 154 -2.71 1.53 -16.23
N LEU A 155 -1.96 0.87 -17.13
CA LEU A 155 -1.42 -0.45 -16.89
C LEU A 155 -0.34 -0.45 -15.80
N LEU A 156 0.56 0.53 -15.78
CA LEU A 156 1.60 0.66 -14.74
C LEU A 156 0.98 0.82 -13.35
N PHE A 157 -0.07 1.63 -13.21
CA PHE A 157 -0.75 1.79 -11.93
C PHE A 157 -1.61 0.59 -11.53
N ALA A 158 -2.20 -0.12 -12.47
CA ALA A 158 -3.06 -1.28 -12.20
C ALA A 158 -2.27 -2.57 -11.94
N ALA A 159 -1.05 -2.70 -12.46
CA ALA A 159 -0.30 -3.95 -12.44
C ALA A 159 0.01 -4.47 -11.02
N ILE A 160 0.43 -3.60 -10.10
CA ILE A 160 0.70 -3.98 -8.69
C ILE A 160 -0.60 -4.44 -8.00
N PRO A 161 -1.73 -3.69 -8.03
CA PRO A 161 -3.00 -4.18 -7.51
C PRO A 161 -3.49 -5.49 -8.12
N ILE A 162 -3.33 -5.68 -9.43
CA ILE A 162 -3.65 -6.95 -10.11
C ILE A 162 -2.83 -8.08 -9.50
N GLY A 163 -1.53 -7.89 -9.35
CA GLY A 163 -0.64 -8.87 -8.71
C GLY A 163 -1.06 -9.17 -7.27
N ALA A 164 -1.41 -8.15 -6.48
CA ALA A 164 -1.85 -8.32 -5.10
C ALA A 164 -3.16 -9.13 -5.02
N VAL A 165 -4.11 -8.91 -5.92
CA VAL A 165 -5.34 -9.72 -6.03
C VAL A 165 -5.00 -11.16 -6.37
N LEU A 166 -4.15 -11.41 -7.36
CA LEU A 166 -3.69 -12.76 -7.71
C LEU A 166 -2.99 -13.44 -6.53
N GLY A 167 -2.08 -12.74 -5.85
CA GLY A 167 -1.44 -13.23 -4.64
C GLY A 167 -2.44 -13.58 -3.54
N GLY A 168 -3.47 -12.75 -3.36
CA GLY A 168 -4.55 -12.97 -2.41
C GLY A 168 -5.37 -14.23 -2.70
N LEU A 169 -5.71 -14.48 -3.97
CA LEU A 169 -6.45 -15.67 -4.40
C LEU A 169 -5.69 -16.97 -4.08
N PHE A 170 -4.36 -16.95 -4.17
CA PHE A 170 -3.50 -18.08 -3.86
C PHE A 170 -2.97 -18.08 -2.42
N SER A 171 -3.44 -17.17 -1.56
CA SER A 171 -2.94 -17.02 -0.18
C SER A 171 -3.05 -18.30 0.66
N GLY A 172 -4.09 -19.11 0.44
CA GLY A 172 -4.28 -20.38 1.13
C GLY A 172 -3.16 -21.42 0.90
N THR A 173 -2.41 -21.32 -0.19
CA THR A 173 -1.32 -22.25 -0.51
C THR A 173 -0.05 -21.95 0.30
N PHE A 174 0.28 -20.69 0.53
CA PHE A 174 1.50 -20.29 1.24
C PHE A 174 1.27 -19.89 2.69
N SER A 175 0.04 -19.59 3.12
CA SER A 175 -0.28 -19.24 4.51
C SER A 175 0.04 -20.35 5.52
N ARG A 176 0.16 -21.61 5.06
CA ARG A 176 0.57 -22.76 5.87
C ARG A 176 2.07 -22.88 6.13
N ALA A 177 2.89 -21.98 5.54
CA ALA A 177 4.33 -22.02 5.70
C ALA A 177 4.71 -21.59 7.13
N GLY A 178 5.25 -22.50 7.95
CA GLY A 178 5.64 -22.24 9.34
C GLY A 178 6.88 -21.35 9.52
N ARG A 179 7.57 -20.96 8.43
CA ARG A 179 8.80 -20.15 8.45
C ARG A 179 8.50 -18.70 8.06
N HIS A 180 7.76 -17.99 8.92
CA HIS A 180 7.27 -16.64 8.63
C HIS A 180 8.37 -15.63 8.27
N GLY A 181 9.50 -15.69 8.96
CA GLY A 181 10.62 -14.79 8.69
C GLY A 181 11.23 -14.98 7.30
N TRP A 182 11.40 -16.22 6.83
CA TRP A 182 11.89 -16.50 5.48
C TRP A 182 10.90 -16.07 4.39
N MET A 183 9.60 -16.18 4.66
CA MET A 183 8.56 -15.74 3.73
C MET A 183 8.60 -14.21 3.56
N VAL A 184 8.78 -13.45 4.65
CA VAL A 184 8.95 -11.99 4.57
C VAL A 184 10.23 -11.62 3.80
N ILE A 185 11.37 -12.25 4.09
CA ILE A 185 12.63 -12.00 3.40
C ILE A 185 12.49 -12.29 1.91
N GLY A 186 11.98 -13.46 1.56
CA GLY A 186 11.79 -13.88 0.17
C GLY A 186 10.85 -12.94 -0.59
N ALA A 187 9.74 -12.55 0.03
CA ALA A 187 8.78 -11.63 -0.55
C ALA A 187 9.41 -10.24 -0.82
N VAL A 188 10.13 -9.66 0.14
CA VAL A 188 10.78 -8.35 -0.03
C VAL A 188 11.90 -8.39 -1.07
N VAL A 189 12.69 -9.47 -1.11
CA VAL A 189 13.70 -9.67 -2.15
C VAL A 189 13.05 -9.81 -3.53
N THR A 190 11.97 -10.58 -3.63
CA THR A 190 11.21 -10.72 -4.90
C THR A 190 10.62 -9.38 -5.33
N TRP A 191 10.05 -8.60 -4.40
CA TRP A 191 9.59 -7.24 -4.67
C TRP A 191 10.70 -6.38 -5.26
N GLY A 192 11.85 -6.28 -4.59
CA GLY A 192 12.98 -5.48 -5.05
C GLY A 192 13.53 -5.93 -6.40
N ALA A 193 13.67 -7.24 -6.62
CA ALA A 193 14.11 -7.82 -7.89
C ALA A 193 13.11 -7.52 -9.02
N ALA A 194 11.81 -7.63 -8.75
CA ALA A 194 10.76 -7.29 -9.71
C ALA A 194 10.76 -5.80 -10.06
N ILE A 195 10.94 -4.91 -9.09
CA ILE A 195 11.07 -3.45 -9.35
C ILE A 195 12.34 -3.16 -10.17
N ALA A 196 13.46 -3.81 -9.88
CA ALA A 196 14.67 -3.67 -10.69
C ALA A 196 14.45 -4.16 -12.14
N GLY A 197 13.80 -5.31 -12.31
CA GLY A 197 13.43 -5.85 -13.62
C GLY A 197 12.47 -4.93 -14.40
N PHE A 198 11.52 -4.31 -13.70
CA PHE A 198 10.66 -3.28 -14.28
C PHE A 198 11.47 -2.09 -14.82
N GLY A 199 12.41 -1.55 -14.05
CA GLY A 199 13.27 -0.43 -14.48
C GLY A 199 14.18 -0.78 -15.69
N LEU A 200 14.57 -2.03 -15.83
CA LEU A 200 15.35 -2.52 -16.97
C LEU A 200 14.49 -2.78 -18.22
N SER A 201 13.19 -2.99 -18.06
CA SER A 201 12.31 -3.36 -19.16
C SER A 201 12.04 -2.18 -20.11
N GLY A 202 12.21 -2.39 -21.41
CA GLY A 202 11.79 -1.48 -22.47
C GLY A 202 10.43 -1.84 -23.08
N ASN A 203 9.82 -2.97 -22.69
CA ASN A 203 8.52 -3.42 -23.18
C ASN A 203 7.46 -3.26 -22.08
N LEU A 204 6.34 -2.63 -22.41
CA LEU A 204 5.26 -2.32 -21.47
C LEU A 204 4.67 -3.59 -20.81
N TRP A 205 4.46 -4.65 -21.57
CA TRP A 205 3.85 -5.88 -21.05
C TRP A 205 4.78 -6.62 -20.10
N ILE A 206 6.09 -6.63 -20.41
CA ILE A 206 7.11 -7.20 -19.51
C ILE A 206 7.20 -6.34 -18.24
N ALA A 207 7.16 -5.01 -18.37
CA ALA A 207 7.13 -4.07 -17.27
C ALA A 207 5.92 -4.33 -16.35
N ALA A 208 4.72 -4.47 -16.93
CA ALA A 208 3.50 -4.78 -16.19
C ALA A 208 3.59 -6.16 -15.51
N ALA A 209 4.18 -7.16 -16.17
CA ALA A 209 4.38 -8.48 -15.55
C ALA A 209 5.31 -8.40 -14.33
N PHE A 210 6.42 -7.67 -14.40
CA PHE A 210 7.28 -7.43 -13.24
C PHE A 210 6.55 -6.72 -12.12
N LEU A 211 5.77 -5.67 -12.41
CA LEU A 211 4.96 -4.96 -11.41
C LEU A 211 3.88 -5.88 -10.80
N ALA A 212 3.27 -6.76 -11.59
CA ALA A 212 2.34 -7.76 -11.06
C ALA A 212 3.03 -8.76 -10.14
N VAL A 213 4.23 -9.25 -10.48
CA VAL A 213 5.05 -10.08 -9.59
C VAL A 213 5.39 -9.34 -8.29
N ALA A 214 5.73 -8.06 -8.39
CA ALA A 214 5.90 -7.22 -7.21
C ALA A 214 4.62 -7.19 -6.37
N GLY A 215 3.45 -7.01 -6.97
CA GLY A 215 2.16 -7.03 -6.26
C GLY A 215 1.88 -8.36 -5.54
N VAL A 216 2.18 -9.50 -6.17
CA VAL A 216 2.11 -10.82 -5.50
C VAL A 216 3.04 -10.86 -4.28
N ALA A 217 4.28 -10.41 -4.46
CA ALA A 217 5.27 -10.40 -3.39
C ALA A 217 4.86 -9.50 -2.22
N ASP A 218 4.29 -8.33 -2.49
CA ASP A 218 3.75 -7.43 -1.45
C ASP A 218 2.62 -8.09 -0.66
N MET A 219 1.68 -8.74 -1.34
CA MET A 219 0.60 -9.47 -0.69
C MET A 219 1.11 -10.58 0.22
N VAL A 220 2.09 -11.38 -0.24
CA VAL A 220 2.74 -12.40 0.58
C VAL A 220 3.40 -11.76 1.81
N SER A 221 4.19 -10.70 1.61
CA SER A 221 4.85 -9.96 2.68
C SER A 221 3.85 -9.45 3.72
N MET A 222 2.74 -8.86 3.27
CA MET A 222 1.68 -8.29 4.13
C MET A 222 1.03 -9.36 5.01
N VAL A 223 0.71 -10.54 4.44
CA VAL A 223 0.11 -11.66 5.20
C VAL A 223 1.03 -12.12 6.32
N PHE A 224 2.31 -12.37 6.02
CA PHE A 224 3.26 -12.87 7.03
C PHE A 224 3.67 -11.79 8.05
N ARG A 225 3.80 -10.54 7.65
CA ARG A 225 4.04 -9.42 8.58
C ARG A 225 2.85 -9.21 9.52
N GLY A 226 1.62 -9.31 8.99
CA GLY A 226 0.41 -9.26 9.79
C GLY A 226 0.37 -10.39 10.84
N ALA A 227 0.73 -11.61 10.46
CA ALA A 227 0.82 -12.75 11.38
C ALA A 227 1.88 -12.53 12.46
N ILE A 228 3.08 -12.04 12.11
CA ILE A 228 4.14 -11.69 13.06
C ILE A 228 3.65 -10.62 14.04
N LEU A 229 2.98 -9.58 13.54
CA LEU A 229 2.45 -8.50 14.37
C LEU A 229 1.42 -9.01 15.39
N LEU A 230 0.48 -9.84 14.94
CA LEU A 230 -0.57 -10.39 15.80
C LEU A 230 -0.04 -11.39 16.83
N SER A 231 0.97 -12.20 16.47
CA SER A 231 1.53 -13.21 17.37
C SER A 231 2.53 -12.63 18.38
N ALA A 232 3.25 -11.57 18.04
CA ALA A 232 4.25 -10.95 18.90
C ALA A 232 3.69 -9.81 19.77
N ALA A 233 2.48 -9.32 19.50
CA ALA A 233 1.85 -8.24 20.26
C ALA A 233 0.93 -8.76 21.35
N THR A 234 1.06 -8.20 22.57
CA THR A 234 0.05 -8.36 23.62
C THR A 234 -1.26 -7.68 23.20
N ASP A 235 -2.40 -8.16 23.71
CA ASP A 235 -3.72 -7.61 23.37
C ASP A 235 -3.81 -6.09 23.61
N GLU A 236 -3.19 -5.60 24.70
CA GLU A 236 -3.13 -4.18 25.03
C GLU A 236 -2.36 -3.35 23.99
N MET A 237 -1.33 -3.93 23.37
CA MET A 237 -0.44 -3.23 22.43
C MET A 237 -0.91 -3.33 20.98
N ARG A 238 -1.80 -4.28 20.63
CA ARG A 238 -2.26 -4.49 19.23
C ARG A 238 -2.80 -3.20 18.59
N GLY A 239 -3.64 -2.46 19.32
CA GLY A 239 -4.18 -1.19 18.81
C GLY A 239 -3.11 -0.13 18.56
N ARG A 240 -2.13 0.00 19.49
CA ARG A 240 -1.01 0.95 19.34
C ARG A 240 -0.11 0.59 18.16
N MET A 241 0.17 -0.69 17.99
CA MET A 241 0.97 -1.20 16.88
C MET A 241 0.26 -1.04 15.54
N GLN A 242 -1.06 -1.24 15.48
CA GLN A 242 -1.86 -0.96 14.30
C GLN A 242 -1.81 0.53 13.93
N GLY A 243 -1.79 1.43 14.92
CA GLY A 243 -1.59 2.85 14.70
C GLY A 243 -0.22 3.16 14.07
N VAL A 244 0.86 2.56 14.59
CA VAL A 244 2.20 2.69 14.01
C VAL A 244 2.23 2.15 12.58
N PHE A 245 1.65 0.97 12.35
CA PHE A 245 1.54 0.40 11.00
C PHE A 245 0.86 1.35 10.03
N THR A 246 -0.26 1.96 10.45
CA THR A 246 -0.98 2.94 9.62
C THR A 246 -0.10 4.15 9.27
N VAL A 247 0.66 4.67 10.24
CA VAL A 247 1.60 5.79 10.00
C VAL A 247 2.68 5.42 8.99
N VAL A 248 3.26 4.22 9.11
CA VAL A 248 4.30 3.73 8.20
C VAL A 248 3.73 3.53 6.79
N VAL A 249 2.58 2.86 6.68
CA VAL A 249 1.94 2.59 5.38
C VAL A 249 1.44 3.87 4.69
N ALA A 250 0.99 4.87 5.45
CA ALA A 250 0.57 6.15 4.88
C ALA A 250 1.76 7.07 4.54
N GLY A 251 2.81 7.06 5.36
CA GLY A 251 3.98 7.92 5.21
C GLY A 251 5.05 7.40 4.24
N GLY A 252 5.26 6.10 4.23
CA GLY A 252 6.28 5.45 3.41
C GLY A 252 6.20 5.80 1.92
N PRO A 253 5.03 5.67 1.26
CA PRO A 253 4.87 6.03 -0.15
C PRO A 253 5.17 7.51 -0.44
N ARG A 254 4.89 8.42 0.49
CA ARG A 254 5.18 9.85 0.32
C ARG A 254 6.68 10.14 0.33
N LEU A 255 7.42 9.47 1.21
CA LEU A 255 8.88 9.53 1.21
C LEU A 255 9.44 8.90 -0.08
N ALA A 256 8.88 7.80 -0.55
CA ALA A 256 9.24 7.18 -1.81
C ALA A 256 9.04 8.13 -3.00
N ASP A 257 7.90 8.83 -3.06
CA ASP A 257 7.59 9.78 -4.13
C ASP A 257 8.66 10.89 -4.21
N VAL A 258 9.07 11.44 -3.07
CA VAL A 258 10.13 12.46 -3.01
C VAL A 258 11.48 11.87 -3.43
N LEU A 259 11.84 10.70 -2.89
CA LEU A 259 13.12 10.06 -3.17
C LEU A 259 13.24 9.67 -4.66
N HIS A 260 12.21 8.99 -5.19
CA HIS A 260 12.21 8.57 -6.59
C HIS A 260 12.07 9.74 -7.54
N GLY A 261 11.29 10.78 -7.19
CA GLY A 261 11.21 12.00 -7.99
C GLY A 261 12.57 12.72 -8.11
N THR A 262 13.28 12.88 -7.00
CA THR A 262 14.62 13.49 -7.00
C THR A 262 15.67 12.60 -7.68
N ALA A 263 15.65 11.29 -7.43
CA ALA A 263 16.55 10.36 -8.10
C ALA A 263 16.27 10.28 -9.61
N GLY A 264 15.00 10.29 -10.01
CA GLY A 264 14.58 10.29 -11.41
C GLY A 264 15.03 11.53 -12.16
N SER A 265 14.99 12.71 -11.54
CA SER A 265 15.51 13.96 -12.14
C SER A 265 17.03 13.98 -12.24
N ALA A 266 17.76 13.30 -11.32
CA ALA A 266 19.22 13.31 -11.29
C ALA A 266 19.84 12.23 -12.20
N PHE A 267 19.26 11.02 -12.23
CA PHE A 267 19.84 9.84 -12.87
C PHE A 267 18.98 9.28 -14.01
N GLY A 268 17.82 9.87 -14.25
CA GLY A 268 16.79 9.35 -15.16
C GLY A 268 15.86 8.33 -14.50
N PRO A 269 14.60 8.22 -15.00
CA PRO A 269 13.56 7.43 -14.34
C PRO A 269 13.88 5.94 -14.28
N ARG A 270 14.42 5.36 -15.35
CA ARG A 270 14.77 3.94 -15.41
C ARG A 270 15.89 3.57 -14.44
N ALA A 271 16.94 4.39 -14.35
CA ALA A 271 18.06 4.17 -13.45
C ALA A 271 17.63 4.31 -11.98
N ALA A 272 16.79 5.30 -11.67
CA ALA A 272 16.24 5.48 -10.32
C ALA A 272 15.40 4.28 -9.88
N VAL A 273 14.53 3.75 -10.75
CA VAL A 273 13.72 2.56 -10.47
C VAL A 273 14.60 1.33 -10.27
N THR A 274 15.52 1.08 -11.21
CA THR A 274 16.43 -0.08 -11.14
C THR A 274 17.28 -0.04 -9.87
N GLY A 275 17.89 1.12 -9.60
CA GLY A 275 18.72 1.33 -8.42
C GLY A 275 17.95 1.16 -7.12
N GLY A 276 16.72 1.68 -7.04
CA GLY A 276 15.83 1.50 -5.90
C GLY A 276 15.51 0.03 -5.64
N GLY A 277 15.13 -0.72 -6.67
CA GLY A 277 14.87 -2.16 -6.57
C GLY A 277 16.09 -2.95 -6.12
N LEU A 278 17.27 -2.70 -6.70
CA LEU A 278 18.53 -3.35 -6.31
C LEU A 278 18.92 -3.00 -4.87
N LEU A 279 18.69 -1.77 -4.45
CA LEU A 279 18.96 -1.34 -3.08
C LEU A 279 18.08 -2.10 -2.08
N VAL A 280 16.78 -2.28 -2.38
CA VAL A 280 15.88 -3.11 -1.56
C VAL A 280 16.44 -4.53 -1.42
N VAL A 281 16.85 -5.17 -2.52
CA VAL A 281 17.44 -6.52 -2.49
C VAL A 281 18.69 -6.54 -1.63
N ALA A 282 19.64 -5.62 -1.87
CA ALA A 282 20.91 -5.57 -1.17
C ALA A 282 20.71 -5.36 0.34
N VAL A 283 19.90 -4.39 0.74
CA VAL A 283 19.63 -4.09 2.15
C VAL A 283 18.91 -5.27 2.82
N MET A 284 17.92 -5.86 2.15
CA MET A 284 17.17 -7.00 2.73
C MET A 284 18.05 -8.22 2.91
N LEU A 285 18.92 -8.56 1.95
CA LEU A 285 19.88 -9.67 2.07
C LEU A 285 20.90 -9.40 3.18
N THR A 286 21.40 -8.18 3.31
CA THR A 286 22.31 -7.76 4.39
C THR A 286 21.64 -7.89 5.75
N LEU A 287 20.40 -7.44 5.91
CA LEU A 287 19.63 -7.59 7.14
C LEU A 287 19.39 -9.06 7.46
N ALA A 288 19.04 -9.87 6.47
CA ALA A 288 18.84 -11.30 6.63
C ALA A 288 20.12 -12.03 7.05
N ALA A 289 21.29 -11.60 6.56
CA ALA A 289 22.58 -12.14 6.96
C ALA A 289 22.99 -11.70 8.38
N ALA A 290 22.88 -10.40 8.67
CA ALA A 290 23.30 -9.79 9.92
C ALA A 290 22.44 -10.18 11.13
N VAL A 291 21.13 -10.44 10.92
CA VAL A 291 20.20 -10.68 12.02
C VAL A 291 19.48 -12.02 11.88
N PRO A 292 20.03 -13.11 12.43
CA PRO A 292 19.42 -14.45 12.36
C PRO A 292 18.03 -14.56 13.02
N ALA A 293 17.68 -13.62 13.91
CA ALA A 293 16.40 -13.63 14.62
C ALA A 293 15.19 -13.62 13.67
N LEU A 294 15.25 -12.84 12.57
CA LEU A 294 14.17 -12.81 11.57
C LEU A 294 14.08 -14.15 10.83
N ARG A 295 15.21 -14.70 10.38
CA ARG A 295 15.24 -15.97 9.63
C ARG A 295 14.71 -17.16 10.42
N ARG A 296 14.94 -17.15 11.75
CA ARG A 296 14.57 -18.26 12.66
C ARG A 296 13.15 -18.12 13.19
N TYR A 297 12.46 -17.01 12.91
CA TYR A 297 11.13 -16.79 13.44
C TYR A 297 10.11 -17.73 12.80
N ARG A 298 9.38 -18.44 13.65
CA ARG A 298 8.29 -19.37 13.32
C ARG A 298 7.09 -19.03 14.20
N VAL A 299 5.90 -19.12 13.67
CA VAL A 299 4.62 -19.05 14.40
C VAL A 299 3.99 -20.43 14.36
#